data_7accf9bd09f4833ae3cda09e6ae7790d
#
_entry.id   7accf9bd09f4833ae3cda09e6ae7790d
#
_cell.length_a   1.000
_cell.length_b   1.000
_cell.length_c   1.000
_cell.angle_alpha   90.00
_cell.angle_beta   90.00
_cell.angle_gamma   90.00
#
_symmetry.space_group_name_H-M   'P 1'
#
loop_
_entity.id
_entity.type
_entity.pdbx_description
1 polymer ?
#
loop_
_entity_poly.entity_id
_entity_poly.type
_entity_poly.pdbx_seq_one_letter_code
_entity_poly.pdbx_strand_id
1 'polypeptide(L)'
;MQKLFGLAAAAALALLAHGASAEEASGAISDIDLTANTFVVDGKTFAASPENTVGTKLGDLQEGDQVRVEFSEQDASSGKSPINAMVLEKE
;
A
#
# COMPACT_ATOMS: atom_id res chain seq x y z
N MET A 1 -13.86 -15.45 -13.24
CA MET A 1 -13.56 -14.98 -13.13
C MET A 1 -13.30 -14.11 -13.27
N GLN A 2 -13.53 -13.62 -13.46
CA GLN A 2 -13.25 -12.88 -13.56
C GLN A 2 -12.88 -12.11 -13.22
N LYS A 3 -12.66 -11.77 -12.90
CA LYS A 3 -12.19 -11.02 -12.55
C LYS A 3 -11.34 -10.51 -12.67
N LEU A 4 -11.11 -10.42 -12.90
CA LEU A 4 -10.29 -9.97 -13.00
C LEU A 4 -10.04 -9.22 -13.47
N PHE A 5 -10.35 -8.79 -13.66
CA PHE A 5 -10.09 -8.13 -14.24
C PHE A 5 -10.02 -6.92 -14.25
N GLY A 6 -10.07 -6.52 -14.55
CA GLY A 6 -9.99 -5.29 -15.15
C GLY A 6 -9.57 -4.22 -14.27
N LEU A 7 -9.79 -4.36 -13.20
CA LEU A 7 -9.46 -3.47 -12.31
C LEU A 7 -8.08 -3.07 -12.29
N ALA A 8 -7.28 -3.88 -12.50
CA ALA A 8 -5.90 -3.60 -12.39
C ALA A 8 -5.42 -2.55 -13.34
N ALA A 9 -6.09 -2.41 -14.39
CA ALA A 9 -5.66 -1.48 -15.40
C ALA A 9 -5.57 -0.06 -14.87
N ALA A 10 -6.48 0.29 -14.06
CA ALA A 10 -6.49 1.65 -13.59
C ALA A 10 -5.29 1.95 -12.73
N ALA A 11 -4.92 1.01 -11.94
CA ALA A 11 -3.81 1.24 -11.08
C ALA A 11 -2.54 1.42 -11.87
N ALA A 12 -2.41 0.69 -12.92
CA ALA A 12 -1.22 0.78 -13.72
C ALA A 12 -1.01 2.17 -14.25
N LEU A 13 -2.07 2.84 -14.55
CA LEU A 13 -1.94 4.18 -15.08
C LEU A 13 -1.29 5.11 -14.10
N ALA A 14 -1.65 4.97 -12.86
CA ALA A 14 -1.09 5.85 -11.86
C ALA A 14 0.41 5.63 -11.75
N LEU A 15 0.84 4.41 -11.88
CA LEU A 15 2.24 4.14 -11.78
C LEU A 15 3.01 4.76 -12.90
N LEU A 16 2.45 4.72 -14.08
CA LEU A 16 3.12 5.29 -15.21
C LEU A 16 3.34 6.77 -15.06
N ALA A 17 2.43 7.43 -14.39
CA ALA A 17 2.54 8.85 -14.24
C ALA A 17 3.78 9.24 -13.46
N HIS A 18 4.27 8.33 -12.66
CA HIS A 18 5.45 8.62 -11.90
C HIS A 18 6.71 8.05 -12.49
N GLY A 19 6.59 7.43 -13.57
CA GLY A 19 7.76 7.00 -14.28
C GLY A 19 8.38 5.80 -13.68
N ALA A 20 8.32 5.18 -12.89
CA ALA A 20 9.05 4.04 -12.65
C ALA A 20 9.24 3.60 -11.30
N SER A 21 9.74 2.78 -10.82
CA SER A 21 10.14 2.38 -9.49
C SER A 21 9.04 2.27 -8.47
N ALA A 22 7.81 2.50 -8.84
CA ALA A 22 6.71 2.33 -7.90
C ALA A 22 6.17 0.91 -7.99
N GLU A 23 5.91 0.33 -6.84
CA GLU A 23 5.34 -1.00 -6.73
C GLU A 23 4.00 -0.89 -6.06
N GLU A 24 3.21 -1.92 -6.19
CA GLU A 24 1.88 -1.92 -5.61
C GLU A 24 1.61 -3.25 -4.92
N ALA A 25 1.02 -3.20 -3.74
CA ALA A 25 0.57 -4.39 -3.04
C ALA A 25 -0.90 -4.20 -2.70
N SER A 26 -1.68 -5.26 -2.77
CA SER A 26 -3.07 -5.17 -2.40
C SER A 26 -3.48 -6.44 -1.68
N GLY A 27 -4.49 -6.31 -0.85
CA GLY A 27 -4.96 -7.42 -0.08
C GLY A 27 -5.58 -6.94 1.21
N ALA A 28 -5.88 -7.87 2.10
CA ALA A 28 -6.49 -7.54 3.39
C ALA A 28 -5.42 -7.00 4.33
N ILE A 29 -5.71 -5.87 4.96
CA ILE A 29 -4.78 -5.26 5.89
C ILE A 29 -4.84 -5.99 7.21
N SER A 30 -3.71 -6.13 7.88
CA SER A 30 -3.65 -6.75 9.18
C SER A 30 -2.56 -6.11 10.03
N ASP A 31 -2.50 -6.50 11.29
CA ASP A 31 -1.48 -6.00 12.23
C ASP A 31 -1.38 -4.49 12.25
N ILE A 32 -2.52 -3.83 12.32
CA ILE A 32 -2.54 -2.38 12.37
C ILE A 32 -2.04 -1.91 13.73
N ASP A 33 -1.01 -1.07 13.72
CA ASP A 33 -0.44 -0.51 14.93
C ASP A 33 -0.47 1.00 14.80
N LEU A 34 -1.43 1.62 15.45
CA LEU A 34 -1.59 3.07 15.35
C LEU A 34 -0.53 3.86 16.10
N THR A 35 0.12 3.22 17.04
CA THR A 35 1.20 3.89 17.76
C THR A 35 2.43 4.03 16.88
N ALA A 36 2.75 2.98 16.16
CA ALA A 36 3.90 3.00 15.26
C ALA A 36 3.52 3.40 13.84
N ASN A 37 2.22 3.47 13.54
CA ASN A 37 1.71 3.75 12.21
C ASN A 37 2.15 2.70 11.20
N THR A 38 2.08 1.44 11.59
CA THR A 38 2.49 0.36 10.71
C THR A 38 1.34 -0.61 10.48
N PHE A 39 1.45 -1.37 9.42
CA PHE A 39 0.44 -2.36 9.07
C PHE A 39 1.05 -3.38 8.12
N VAL A 40 0.34 -4.48 7.90
CA VAL A 40 0.81 -5.54 7.01
C VAL A 40 -0.20 -5.74 5.88
N VAL A 41 0.30 -5.83 4.67
CA VAL A 41 -0.49 -6.17 3.49
C VAL A 41 0.34 -7.11 2.64
N ASP A 42 -0.24 -8.21 2.21
CA ASP A 42 0.44 -9.16 1.33
C ASP A 42 1.77 -9.62 1.91
N GLY A 43 1.78 -9.85 3.22
CA GLY A 43 2.97 -10.35 3.90
C GLY A 43 4.08 -9.33 4.08
N LYS A 44 3.86 -8.07 3.73
CA LYS A 44 4.87 -7.03 3.87
C LYS A 44 4.43 -6.02 4.91
N THR A 45 5.38 -5.55 5.69
CA THR A 45 5.12 -4.54 6.71
C THR A 45 5.38 -3.15 6.14
N PHE A 46 4.38 -2.29 6.25
CA PHE A 46 4.46 -0.92 5.74
C PHE A 46 4.31 0.07 6.87
N ALA A 47 4.82 1.27 6.64
CA ALA A 47 4.62 2.40 7.56
C ALA A 47 3.79 3.46 6.84
N ALA A 48 2.74 3.92 7.51
CA ALA A 48 1.87 4.95 6.96
C ALA A 48 2.08 6.23 7.75
N SER A 49 2.93 7.08 7.24
CA SER A 49 3.24 8.35 7.90
C SER A 49 2.24 9.40 7.48
N PRO A 50 1.66 10.15 8.41
CA PRO A 50 0.73 11.21 8.04
C PRO A 50 1.33 12.24 7.08
N GLU A 51 2.63 12.38 7.12
CA GLU A 51 3.31 13.36 6.27
C GLU A 51 3.68 12.84 4.91
N ASN A 52 3.88 11.54 4.79
CA ASN A 52 4.39 10.96 3.57
C ASN A 52 3.42 10.04 2.84
N THR A 53 2.36 9.63 3.51
CA THR A 53 1.41 8.70 2.92
C THR A 53 0.13 9.46 2.58
N VAL A 54 -0.31 9.35 1.34
CA VAL A 54 -1.57 9.96 0.93
C VAL A 54 -2.64 8.90 0.80
N GLY A 55 -3.89 9.35 0.85
CA GLY A 55 -5.02 8.45 0.70
C GLY A 55 -5.78 8.26 1.99
N THR A 56 -6.19 7.04 2.25
CA THR A 56 -6.97 6.72 3.44
C THR A 56 -6.07 6.70 4.66
N LYS A 57 -6.52 7.29 5.74
CA LYS A 57 -5.75 7.30 6.97
C LYS A 57 -5.79 5.92 7.61
N LEU A 58 -4.68 5.51 8.18
CA LEU A 58 -4.60 4.20 8.80
C LEU A 58 -5.65 4.03 9.91
N GLY A 59 -5.92 5.08 10.65
CA GLY A 59 -6.91 5.01 11.72
C GLY A 59 -8.34 4.80 11.23
N ASP A 60 -8.60 5.00 9.96
CA ASP A 60 -9.92 4.78 9.39
C ASP A 60 -10.09 3.38 8.84
N LEU A 61 -9.07 2.54 8.98
CA LEU A 61 -9.10 1.18 8.47
C LEU A 61 -9.23 0.19 9.59
N GLN A 62 -9.77 -0.97 9.27
CA GLN A 62 -9.90 -2.06 10.22
C GLN A 62 -9.23 -3.29 9.64
N GLU A 63 -8.79 -4.17 10.51
CA GLU A 63 -8.17 -5.40 10.04
C GLU A 63 -9.15 -6.15 9.19
N GLY A 64 -8.66 -6.65 8.07
CA GLY A 64 -9.49 -7.35 7.11
C GLY A 64 -9.99 -6.48 5.96
N ASP A 65 -9.86 -5.16 6.06
CA ASP A 65 -10.26 -4.30 4.96
C ASP A 65 -9.36 -4.54 3.76
N GLN A 66 -9.94 -4.52 2.58
CA GLN A 66 -9.16 -4.64 1.36
C GLN A 66 -8.56 -3.28 1.04
N VAL A 67 -7.26 -3.24 0.88
CA VAL A 67 -6.56 -1.99 0.62
C VAL A 67 -5.54 -2.17 -0.49
N ARG A 68 -5.10 -1.05 -1.03
CA ARG A 68 -4.05 -1.00 -2.01
C ARG A 68 -2.97 -0.05 -1.49
N VAL A 69 -1.72 -0.47 -1.60
CA VAL A 69 -0.58 0.30 -1.13
C VAL A 69 0.39 0.49 -2.28
N GLU A 70 0.86 1.71 -2.49
CA GLU A 70 1.93 1.97 -3.44
C GLU A 70 3.18 2.34 -2.67
N PHE A 71 4.30 1.83 -3.10
CA PHE A 71 5.56 2.06 -2.41
C PHE A 71 6.71 2.03 -3.41
N SER A 72 7.88 2.48 -2.98
CA SER A 72 9.04 2.52 -3.84
C SER A 72 9.69 1.14 -3.94
N GLU A 73 9.99 0.73 -5.15
CA GLU A 73 10.69 -0.52 -5.38
C GLU A 73 12.03 -0.50 -4.67
N GLN A 74 12.67 0.66 -4.63
CA GLN A 74 13.96 0.78 -4.01
C GLN A 74 13.89 0.47 -2.52
N ASP A 75 12.86 0.95 -1.84
CA ASP A 75 12.68 0.64 -0.43
C ASP A 75 12.44 -0.84 -0.22
N ALA A 76 11.66 -1.46 -1.09
CA ALA A 76 11.36 -2.87 -0.97
C ALA A 76 12.61 -3.71 -1.22
N SER A 77 13.39 -3.33 -2.20
CA SER A 77 14.58 -4.09 -2.56
C SER A 77 15.70 -3.98 -1.54
N SER A 78 15.73 -2.89 -0.79
CA SER A 78 16.80 -2.69 0.18
C SER A 78 16.61 -3.49 1.45
N GLY A 79 15.50 -4.20 1.56
CA GLY A 79 15.24 -4.97 2.78
C GLY A 79 14.74 -4.10 3.93
N LYS A 80 14.37 -2.89 3.64
CA LYS A 80 13.89 -1.97 4.66
C LYS A 80 12.57 -2.47 5.25
N SER A 81 12.44 -2.37 6.54
CA SER A 81 11.20 -2.74 7.22
C SER A 81 11.01 -1.81 8.41
N PRO A 82 9.89 -1.14 8.50
CA PRO A 82 8.77 -1.19 7.57
C PRO A 82 9.07 -0.42 6.30
N ILE A 83 8.36 -0.78 5.23
CA ILE A 83 8.50 -0.11 3.95
C ILE A 83 7.61 1.13 3.99
N ASN A 84 8.12 2.26 3.54
CA ASN A 84 7.35 3.48 3.54
C ASN A 84 6.22 3.42 2.51
N ALA A 85 4.99 3.52 2.96
CA ALA A 85 3.84 3.52 2.07
C ALA A 85 3.66 4.93 1.52
N MET A 86 3.66 5.06 0.20
CA MET A 86 3.46 6.35 -0.43
C MET A 86 1.97 6.63 -0.60
N VAL A 87 1.20 5.59 -0.90
CA VAL A 87 -0.25 5.70 -1.06
C VAL A 87 -0.89 4.53 -0.32
N LEU A 88 -1.96 4.81 0.39
CA LEU A 88 -2.73 3.78 1.07
C LEU A 88 -4.19 4.08 0.80
N GLU A 89 -4.88 3.17 0.13
CA GLU A 89 -6.27 3.39 -0.21
C GLU A 89 -7.10 2.16 0.11
N LYS A 90 -8.27 2.39 0.64
CA LYS A 90 -9.23 1.32 0.87
C LYS A 90 -9.95 1.04 -0.45
N GLU A 91 -10.05 -0.23 -0.79
CA GLU A 91 -10.73 -0.62 -2.01
C GLU A 91 -12.21 -0.85 -1.82
#